data_263c6ad47112147c0850e47df9d0ff5e
#
_entry.id   263c6ad47112147c0850e47df9d0ff5e
#
_cell.length_a   1.000
_cell.length_b   1.000
_cell.length_c   1.000
_cell.angle_alpha   90.00
_cell.angle_beta   90.00
_cell.angle_gamma   90.00
#
_symmetry.space_group_name_H-M   'P 1'
#
loop_
_entity.id
_entity.type
_entity.pdbx_description
1 polymer ?
#
loop_
_entity_poly.entity_id
_entity_poly.type
_entity_poly.pdbx_seq_one_letter_code
_entity_poly.pdbx_strand_id
1 'polypeptide(L)'
;MVCTANRTRSAYVAGYLKHYLAQYRPGALKRITITSAGTKAYGGGRGNDVVALIARNNGFSLRQHLAEPLSEKLIKRADLILVMEQEHKDFILEKWPAAKEKVFRLMEYGWQGDEPAETLDVSDPTGKTVDDFKAFIETAHAEVDRLVHELVHREIL
;
A
#
# COMPACT_ATOMS: atom_id res chain seq x y z
N MET A 1 2.79 3.22 1.87
CA MET A 1 1.97 2.69 0.77
C MET A 1 1.49 3.84 -0.11
N VAL A 2 1.67 3.75 -1.43
CA VAL A 2 1.33 4.87 -2.34
C VAL A 2 0.47 4.38 -3.51
N CYS A 3 -0.59 5.12 -3.82
CA CYS A 3 -1.39 4.99 -5.04
C CYS A 3 -1.71 6.38 -5.62
N THR A 4 -2.70 6.52 -6.48
CA THR A 4 -3.05 7.80 -7.10
C THR A 4 -3.72 8.74 -6.09
N ALA A 5 -4.91 8.40 -5.60
CA ALA A 5 -5.74 9.28 -4.77
C ALA A 5 -5.64 9.05 -3.25
N ASN A 6 -4.97 7.99 -2.81
CA ASN A 6 -4.90 7.57 -1.40
C ASN A 6 -6.27 7.37 -0.73
N ARG A 7 -7.26 6.90 -1.49
CA ARG A 7 -8.63 6.68 -1.00
C ARG A 7 -9.08 5.22 -1.06
N THR A 8 -8.45 4.41 -1.91
CA THR A 8 -8.81 3.01 -2.13
C THR A 8 -7.63 2.09 -1.84
N ARG A 9 -6.72 1.90 -2.80
CA ARG A 9 -5.67 0.87 -2.74
C ARG A 9 -4.69 1.07 -1.60
N SER A 10 -3.95 2.17 -1.57
CA SER A 10 -2.94 2.42 -0.54
C SER A 10 -3.54 2.58 0.86
N ALA A 11 -4.74 3.13 0.95
CA ALA A 11 -5.48 3.25 2.22
C ALA A 11 -5.83 1.87 2.78
N TYR A 12 -6.40 0.99 1.93
CA TYR A 12 -6.77 -0.36 2.33
C TYR A 12 -5.55 -1.21 2.71
N VAL A 13 -4.53 -1.26 1.83
CA VAL A 13 -3.32 -2.06 2.07
C VAL A 13 -2.60 -1.63 3.34
N ALA A 14 -2.45 -0.31 3.58
CA ALA A 14 -1.84 0.18 4.81
C ALA A 14 -2.66 -0.16 6.06
N GLY A 15 -3.98 -0.04 5.98
CA GLY A 15 -4.89 -0.39 7.06
C GLY A 15 -4.86 -1.88 7.37
N TYR A 16 -4.92 -2.72 6.34
CA TYR A 16 -4.88 -4.16 6.49
C TYR A 16 -3.52 -4.65 7.03
N LEU A 17 -2.40 -4.10 6.55
CA LEU A 17 -1.08 -4.43 7.11
C LEU A 17 -0.99 -4.10 8.61
N LYS A 18 -1.48 -2.94 9.05
CA LYS A 18 -1.55 -2.60 10.47
C LYS A 18 -2.39 -3.61 11.26
N HIS A 19 -3.56 -3.96 10.74
CA HIS A 19 -4.44 -4.94 11.35
C HIS A 19 -3.79 -6.32 11.45
N TYR A 20 -3.19 -6.80 10.37
CA TYR A 20 -2.46 -8.08 10.31
C TYR A 20 -1.35 -8.12 11.37
N LEU A 21 -0.52 -7.08 11.42
CA LEU A 21 0.57 -7.01 12.40
C LEU A 21 0.06 -6.91 13.84
N ALA A 22 -1.04 -6.20 14.07
CA ALA A 22 -1.64 -6.13 15.41
C ALA A 22 -2.11 -7.49 15.91
N GLN A 23 -2.61 -8.34 15.01
CA GLN A 23 -3.07 -9.69 15.34
C GLN A 23 -1.93 -10.69 15.51
N TYR A 24 -1.00 -10.71 14.56
CA TYR A 24 -0.02 -11.79 14.46
C TYR A 24 1.38 -11.40 14.93
N ARG A 25 1.70 -10.10 14.99
CA ARG A 25 3.03 -9.57 15.36
C ARG A 25 2.93 -8.22 16.08
N PRO A 26 2.25 -8.15 17.23
CA PRO A 26 1.97 -6.86 17.88
C PRO A 26 3.24 -6.08 18.28
N GLY A 27 4.35 -6.76 18.50
CA GLY A 27 5.65 -6.13 18.75
C GLY A 27 6.21 -5.33 17.57
N ALA A 28 5.86 -5.70 16.34
CA ALA A 28 6.33 -5.02 15.12
C ALA A 28 5.87 -3.56 15.07
N LEU A 29 4.62 -3.27 15.47
CA LEU A 29 4.05 -1.92 15.47
C LEU A 29 4.73 -0.94 16.44
N LYS A 30 5.57 -1.44 17.35
CA LYS A 30 6.42 -0.60 18.20
C LYS A 30 7.72 -0.17 17.50
N ARG A 31 8.11 -0.88 16.44
CA ARG A 31 9.36 -0.67 15.70
C ARG A 31 9.16 0.01 14.36
N ILE A 32 8.02 -0.20 13.70
CA ILE A 32 7.72 0.35 12.39
C ILE A 32 6.52 1.28 12.42
N THR A 33 6.56 2.28 11.54
CA THR A 33 5.43 3.18 11.27
C THR A 33 4.93 2.95 9.86
N ILE A 34 3.63 2.68 9.71
CA ILE A 34 3.00 2.46 8.41
C ILE A 34 2.14 3.67 8.08
N THR A 35 2.42 4.30 6.94
CA THR A 35 1.66 5.45 6.42
C THR A 35 1.23 5.19 4.97
N SER A 36 0.31 6.00 4.47
CA SER A 36 -0.09 5.96 3.07
C SER A 36 -0.25 7.36 2.50
N ALA A 37 -0.03 7.51 1.20
CA ALA A 37 -0.17 8.77 0.48
C ALA A 37 -0.59 8.54 -0.98
N GLY A 38 -0.92 9.60 -1.69
CA GLY A 38 -1.26 9.55 -3.11
C GLY A 38 -0.47 10.53 -3.96
N THR A 39 -0.08 10.10 -5.16
CA THR A 39 0.66 10.93 -6.12
C THR A 39 -0.16 12.12 -6.61
N LYS A 40 -1.49 11.97 -6.64
CA LYS A 40 -2.49 12.99 -7.03
C LYS A 40 -3.58 13.12 -5.95
N ALA A 41 -3.26 12.87 -4.69
CA ALA A 41 -4.22 13.02 -3.60
C ALA A 41 -4.46 14.50 -3.29
N TYR A 42 -5.72 14.82 -3.01
CA TYR A 42 -6.10 16.08 -2.35
C TYR A 42 -6.19 15.83 -0.85
N GLY A 43 -5.59 16.68 -0.04
CA GLY A 43 -5.59 16.50 1.41
C GLY A 43 -6.99 16.49 2.00
N GLY A 44 -7.22 15.61 2.99
CA GLY A 44 -8.46 15.54 3.77
C GLY A 44 -9.61 14.76 3.14
N GLY A 45 -9.44 14.18 1.94
CA GLY A 45 -10.46 13.30 1.35
C GLY A 45 -10.62 12.02 2.14
N ARG A 46 -11.87 11.62 2.44
CA ARG A 46 -12.15 10.33 3.11
C ARG A 46 -11.85 9.15 2.20
N GLY A 47 -11.60 8.00 2.80
CA GLY A 47 -11.49 6.72 2.08
C GLY A 47 -12.74 6.42 1.25
N ASN A 48 -12.58 5.61 0.21
CA ASN A 48 -13.70 5.12 -0.60
C ASN A 48 -14.66 4.30 0.28
N ASP A 49 -15.97 4.57 0.19
CA ASP A 49 -16.98 3.95 1.05
C ASP A 49 -17.04 2.41 0.89
N VAL A 50 -16.81 1.91 -0.33
CA VAL A 50 -16.80 0.47 -0.59
C VAL A 50 -15.66 -0.21 0.17
N VAL A 51 -14.42 0.30 0.05
CA VAL A 51 -13.29 -0.29 0.79
C VAL A 51 -13.38 -0.05 2.29
N ALA A 52 -14.02 1.04 2.73
CA ALA A 52 -14.26 1.28 4.16
C ALA A 52 -15.25 0.25 4.75
N LEU A 53 -16.30 -0.11 3.99
CA LEU A 53 -17.22 -1.18 4.36
C LEU A 53 -16.52 -2.55 4.39
N ILE A 54 -15.75 -2.86 3.34
CA ILE A 54 -14.99 -4.11 3.26
C ILE A 54 -13.98 -4.21 4.42
N ALA A 55 -13.26 -3.15 4.73
CA ALA A 55 -12.33 -3.09 5.86
C ALA A 55 -13.03 -3.44 7.18
N ARG A 56 -14.21 -2.86 7.42
CA ARG A 56 -15.01 -3.16 8.62
C ARG A 56 -15.41 -4.64 8.69
N ASN A 57 -15.79 -5.23 7.56
CA ASN A 57 -16.15 -6.66 7.49
C ASN A 57 -14.92 -7.57 7.70
N ASN A 58 -13.71 -7.07 7.41
CA ASN A 58 -12.43 -7.75 7.67
C ASN A 58 -11.79 -7.37 9.03
N GLY A 59 -12.53 -6.73 9.93
CA GLY A 59 -12.14 -6.52 11.32
C GLY A 59 -11.29 -5.26 11.57
N PHE A 60 -11.15 -4.34 10.63
CA PHE A 60 -10.45 -3.08 10.84
C PHE A 60 -11.22 -1.86 10.29
N SER A 61 -10.79 -0.67 10.65
CA SER A 61 -11.53 0.55 10.32
C SER A 61 -10.69 1.55 9.54
N LEU A 62 -11.27 2.09 8.46
CA LEU A 62 -10.73 3.22 7.71
C LEU A 62 -11.48 4.54 8.00
N ARG A 63 -12.31 4.60 9.05
CA ARG A 63 -13.11 5.79 9.38
C ARG A 63 -12.26 7.03 9.66
N GLN A 64 -11.08 6.87 10.22
CA GLN A 64 -10.16 7.96 10.52
C GLN A 64 -9.17 8.23 9.39
N HIS A 65 -9.20 7.44 8.32
CA HIS A 65 -8.32 7.66 7.19
C HIS A 65 -8.69 8.96 6.46
N LEU A 66 -7.70 9.79 6.27
CA LEU A 66 -7.77 10.97 5.39
C LEU A 66 -6.67 10.85 4.35
N ALA A 67 -7.03 11.14 3.09
CA ALA A 67 -6.08 11.11 2.00
C ALA A 67 -4.98 12.16 2.21
N GLU A 68 -3.74 11.74 2.07
CA GLU A 68 -2.55 12.57 2.24
C GLU A 68 -1.82 12.70 0.88
N PRO A 69 -1.53 13.92 0.43
CA PRO A 69 -0.69 14.13 -0.74
C PRO A 69 0.72 13.61 -0.48
N LEU A 70 1.30 12.94 -1.47
CA LEU A 70 2.69 12.53 -1.41
C LEU A 70 3.59 13.78 -1.39
N SER A 71 4.53 13.83 -0.46
CA SER A 71 5.41 14.97 -0.24
C SER A 71 6.88 14.55 -0.11
N GLU A 72 7.78 15.47 -0.37
CA GLU A 72 9.23 15.25 -0.18
C GLU A 72 9.54 14.81 1.26
N LYS A 73 8.84 15.37 2.24
CA LYS A 73 8.98 14.99 3.66
C LYS A 73 8.68 13.52 3.88
N LEU A 74 7.59 13.01 3.29
CA LEU A 74 7.22 11.59 3.37
C LEU A 74 8.27 10.71 2.67
N ILE A 75 8.71 11.12 1.47
CA ILE A 75 9.76 10.42 0.73
C ILE A 75 11.05 10.33 1.55
N LYS A 76 11.51 11.44 2.14
CA LYS A 76 12.76 11.46 2.94
C LYS A 76 12.68 10.60 4.20
N ARG A 77 11.52 10.57 4.85
CA ARG A 77 11.31 9.82 6.12
C ARG A 77 11.10 8.33 5.93
N ALA A 78 10.65 7.91 4.76
CA ALA A 78 10.37 6.50 4.51
C ALA A 78 11.66 5.71 4.28
N ASP A 79 11.77 4.55 4.92
CA ASP A 79 12.83 3.56 4.67
C ASP A 79 12.44 2.64 3.51
N LEU A 80 11.14 2.37 3.33
CA LEU A 80 10.57 1.57 2.25
C LEU A 80 9.30 2.23 1.72
N ILE A 81 9.19 2.37 0.41
CA ILE A 81 8.03 2.94 -0.28
C ILE A 81 7.48 1.88 -1.23
N LEU A 82 6.25 1.44 -0.96
CA LEU A 82 5.56 0.45 -1.77
C LEU A 82 4.43 1.13 -2.54
N VAL A 83 4.50 1.07 -3.85
CA VAL A 83 3.53 1.68 -4.76
C VAL A 83 2.65 0.62 -5.43
N MET A 84 1.47 1.01 -5.88
CA MET A 84 0.49 0.07 -6.43
C MET A 84 0.75 -0.26 -7.91
N GLU A 85 1.29 0.67 -8.68
CA GLU A 85 1.52 0.52 -10.13
C GLU A 85 2.85 1.13 -10.54
N GLN A 86 3.35 0.74 -11.72
CA GLN A 86 4.59 1.27 -12.27
C GLN A 86 4.53 2.79 -12.44
N GLU A 87 3.40 3.35 -12.87
CA GLU A 87 3.23 4.80 -13.02
C GLU A 87 3.50 5.58 -11.73
N HIS A 88 3.15 5.01 -10.57
CA HIS A 88 3.43 5.63 -9.26
C HIS A 88 4.93 5.62 -8.95
N LYS A 89 5.63 4.52 -9.32
CA LYS A 89 7.08 4.41 -9.17
C LYS A 89 7.78 5.43 -10.06
N ASP A 90 7.39 5.53 -11.32
CA ASP A 90 7.95 6.47 -12.28
C ASP A 90 7.75 7.92 -11.82
N PHE A 91 6.56 8.28 -11.36
CA PHE A 91 6.27 9.60 -10.78
C PHE A 91 7.21 9.96 -9.62
N ILE A 92 7.44 9.01 -8.71
CA ILE A 92 8.33 9.24 -7.57
C ILE A 92 9.76 9.40 -8.02
N LEU A 93 10.24 8.55 -8.93
CA LEU A 93 11.64 8.57 -9.39
C LEU A 93 11.95 9.79 -10.27
N GLU A 94 10.98 10.27 -11.06
CA GLU A 94 11.11 11.51 -11.82
C GLU A 94 11.28 12.70 -10.87
N LYS A 95 10.48 12.77 -9.82
CA LYS A 95 10.46 13.91 -8.90
C LYS A 95 11.52 13.83 -7.81
N TRP A 96 11.85 12.63 -7.35
CA TRP A 96 12.81 12.36 -6.28
C TRP A 96 13.74 11.19 -6.65
N PRO A 97 14.68 11.37 -7.58
CA PRO A 97 15.55 10.28 -8.08
C PRO A 97 16.33 9.55 -6.98
N ALA A 98 16.67 10.26 -5.90
CA ALA A 98 17.40 9.70 -4.76
C ALA A 98 16.60 8.61 -4.00
N ALA A 99 15.30 8.47 -4.28
CA ALA A 99 14.47 7.44 -3.67
C ALA A 99 14.60 6.04 -4.34
N LYS A 100 15.40 5.91 -5.41
CA LYS A 100 15.50 4.71 -6.25
C LYS A 100 15.66 3.41 -5.47
N GLU A 101 16.52 3.40 -4.47
CA GLU A 101 16.86 2.18 -3.71
C GLU A 101 15.77 1.74 -2.70
N LYS A 102 14.73 2.55 -2.53
CA LYS A 102 13.66 2.28 -1.55
C LYS A 102 12.24 2.31 -2.10
N VAL A 103 12.09 2.50 -3.41
CA VAL A 103 10.78 2.51 -4.08
C VAL A 103 10.60 1.24 -4.90
N PHE A 104 9.56 0.47 -4.55
CA PHE A 104 9.19 -0.77 -5.23
C PHE A 104 7.69 -0.82 -5.44
N ARG A 105 7.22 -1.53 -6.46
CA ARG A 105 5.81 -1.94 -6.49
C ARG A 105 5.55 -2.94 -5.38
N LEU A 106 4.34 -2.97 -4.84
CA LEU A 106 3.96 -3.88 -3.76
C LEU A 106 4.25 -5.34 -4.15
N MET A 107 3.86 -5.74 -5.36
CA MET A 107 4.07 -7.09 -5.88
C MET A 107 5.52 -7.37 -6.32
N GLU A 108 6.33 -6.34 -6.53
CA GLU A 108 7.75 -6.46 -6.92
C GLU A 108 8.68 -6.68 -5.72
N TYR A 109 8.37 -6.10 -4.56
CA TYR A 109 9.28 -6.14 -3.41
C TYR A 109 9.49 -7.56 -2.88
N GLY A 110 10.73 -8.06 -2.98
CA GLY A 110 11.09 -9.44 -2.61
C GLY A 110 10.62 -10.51 -3.59
N TRP A 111 10.09 -10.12 -4.76
CA TRP A 111 9.70 -11.06 -5.80
C TRP A 111 10.92 -11.74 -6.43
N GLN A 112 10.85 -13.06 -6.58
CA GLN A 112 11.91 -13.87 -7.16
C GLN A 112 11.43 -14.70 -8.37
N GLY A 113 10.23 -14.43 -8.87
CA GLY A 113 9.66 -15.14 -10.03
C GLY A 113 10.05 -14.49 -11.36
N ASP A 114 9.74 -15.19 -12.45
CA ASP A 114 10.00 -14.78 -13.85
C ASP A 114 8.78 -14.11 -14.49
N GLU A 115 7.82 -13.61 -13.71
CA GLU A 115 6.61 -13.00 -14.26
C GLU A 115 6.90 -11.67 -14.97
N PRO A 116 6.18 -11.39 -16.07
CA PRO A 116 6.32 -10.12 -16.78
C PRO A 116 6.08 -8.92 -15.87
N ALA A 117 6.86 -7.86 -16.09
CA ALA A 117 6.76 -6.64 -15.28
C ALA A 117 5.34 -6.04 -15.24
N GLU A 118 4.56 -6.21 -16.30
CA GLU A 118 3.18 -5.72 -16.42
C GLU A 118 2.21 -6.39 -15.44
N THR A 119 2.50 -7.61 -15.01
CA THR A 119 1.64 -8.36 -14.08
C THR A 119 1.84 -7.98 -12.61
N LEU A 120 2.84 -7.16 -12.30
CA LEU A 120 3.18 -6.77 -10.94
C LEU A 120 2.46 -5.49 -10.46
N ASP A 121 1.47 -5.03 -11.20
CA ASP A 121 0.65 -3.88 -10.84
C ASP A 121 -0.62 -4.32 -10.07
N VAL A 122 -0.93 -3.60 -9.01
CA VAL A 122 -2.20 -3.75 -8.28
C VAL A 122 -3.25 -2.88 -8.95
N SER A 123 -4.14 -3.49 -9.72
CA SER A 123 -5.19 -2.81 -10.47
C SER A 123 -6.10 -1.96 -9.59
N ASP A 124 -6.53 -0.79 -10.10
CA ASP A 124 -7.48 0.08 -9.41
C ASP A 124 -8.92 -0.42 -9.60
N PRO A 125 -9.64 -0.80 -8.53
CA PRO A 125 -11.02 -1.23 -8.62
C PRO A 125 -12.01 -0.06 -8.62
N THR A 126 -11.56 1.18 -8.37
CA THR A 126 -12.42 2.36 -8.24
C THR A 126 -13.22 2.61 -9.52
N GLY A 127 -14.55 2.71 -9.37
CA GLY A 127 -15.45 2.91 -10.50
C GLY A 127 -15.71 1.66 -11.36
N LYS A 128 -15.24 0.50 -10.91
CA LYS A 128 -15.41 -0.79 -11.59
C LYS A 128 -16.45 -1.66 -10.85
N THR A 129 -16.51 -2.93 -11.19
CA THR A 129 -17.49 -3.90 -10.68
C THR A 129 -17.19 -4.37 -9.26
N VAL A 130 -18.16 -5.04 -8.64
CA VAL A 130 -17.97 -5.73 -7.35
C VAL A 130 -16.88 -6.79 -7.43
N ASP A 131 -16.78 -7.49 -8.57
CA ASP A 131 -15.78 -8.54 -8.75
C ASP A 131 -14.37 -7.94 -8.86
N ASP A 132 -14.20 -6.75 -9.45
CA ASP A 132 -12.92 -6.03 -9.44
C ASP A 132 -12.50 -5.64 -8.01
N PHE A 133 -13.43 -5.22 -7.16
CA PHE A 133 -13.15 -4.97 -5.75
C PHE A 133 -12.76 -6.25 -5.01
N LYS A 134 -13.45 -7.37 -5.24
CA LYS A 134 -13.08 -8.67 -4.65
C LYS A 134 -11.67 -9.10 -5.07
N ALA A 135 -11.37 -9.04 -6.36
CA ALA A 135 -10.04 -9.37 -6.88
C ALA A 135 -8.95 -8.48 -6.26
N PHE A 136 -9.20 -7.18 -6.12
CA PHE A 136 -8.30 -6.27 -5.42
C PHE A 136 -8.06 -6.70 -3.96
N ILE A 137 -9.12 -7.03 -3.22
CA ILE A 137 -9.02 -7.44 -1.82
C ILE A 137 -8.22 -8.74 -1.66
N GLU A 138 -8.47 -9.73 -2.52
CA GLU A 138 -7.73 -10.98 -2.54
C GLU A 138 -6.23 -10.73 -2.80
N THR A 139 -5.91 -9.90 -3.80
CA THR A 139 -4.55 -9.47 -4.08
C THR A 139 -3.93 -8.75 -2.88
N ALA A 140 -4.64 -7.80 -2.28
CA ALA A 140 -4.14 -7.04 -1.13
C ALA A 140 -3.83 -7.95 0.07
N HIS A 141 -4.66 -8.96 0.34
CA HIS A 141 -4.44 -9.91 1.42
C HIS A 141 -3.23 -10.80 1.16
N ALA A 142 -3.15 -11.38 -0.04
CA ALA A 142 -2.02 -12.23 -0.43
C ALA A 142 -0.69 -11.48 -0.39
N GLU A 143 -0.69 -10.24 -0.91
CA GLU A 143 0.52 -9.42 -0.96
C GLU A 143 0.94 -8.89 0.42
N VAL A 144 0.02 -8.60 1.32
CA VAL A 144 0.37 -8.25 2.71
C VAL A 144 0.97 -9.45 3.44
N ASP A 145 0.42 -10.63 3.26
CA ASP A 145 1.00 -11.87 3.83
C ASP A 145 2.42 -12.10 3.32
N ARG A 146 2.61 -12.09 1.99
CA ARG A 146 3.92 -12.22 1.35
C ARG A 146 4.91 -11.14 1.82
N LEU A 147 4.46 -9.88 1.89
CA LEU A 147 5.28 -8.76 2.36
C LEU A 147 5.74 -8.97 3.81
N VAL A 148 4.86 -9.42 4.69
CA VAL A 148 5.23 -9.68 6.10
C VAL A 148 6.28 -10.80 6.18
N HIS A 149 6.13 -11.87 5.41
CA HIS A 149 7.14 -12.93 5.32
C HIS A 149 8.49 -12.38 4.85
N GLU A 150 8.50 -11.55 3.82
CA GLU A 150 9.72 -10.92 3.29
C GLU A 150 10.38 -9.99 4.31
N LEU A 151 9.60 -9.16 5.01
CA LEU A 151 10.11 -8.25 6.05
C LEU A 151 10.70 -9.00 7.25
N VAL A 152 10.12 -10.15 7.58
CA VAL A 152 10.68 -11.05 8.62
C VAL A 152 11.99 -11.67 8.15
N HIS A 153 12.02 -12.17 6.91
CA HIS A 153 13.23 -12.78 6.34
C HIS A 153 14.40 -11.77 6.30
N ARG A 154 14.10 -10.49 6.07
CA ARG A 154 15.09 -9.41 6.09
C ARG A 154 15.37 -8.85 7.48
N GLU A 155 14.86 -9.46 8.54
CA GLU A 155 15.03 -9.02 9.94
C GLU A 155 14.51 -7.59 10.22
N ILE A 156 13.55 -7.11 9.43
CA ILE A 156 12.90 -5.81 9.63
C ILE A 156 11.78 -5.90 10.67
N LEU A 157 11.08 -7.04 10.73
CA LEU A 157 9.99 -7.31 11.68
C LEU A 157 10.36 -8.33 12.75
#